data_0a0ac42496b0d580f0197222e90aa7fc
#
_entry.id   0a0ac42496b0d580f0197222e90aa7fc
#
_cell.length_a   1.000
_cell.length_b   1.000
_cell.length_c   1.000
_cell.angle_alpha   90.00
_cell.angle_beta   90.00
_cell.angle_gamma   90.00
#
_symmetry.space_group_name_H-M   'P 1'
#
loop_
_entity.id
_entity.type
_entity.pdbx_description
1 polymer ?
#
loop_
_entity_poly.entity_id
_entity_poly.type
_entity_poly.pdbx_seq_one_letter_code
_entity_poly.pdbx_strand_id
1 'polypeptide(L)'
;MTDHFVNGNSIVPPYPKGMEIAVFGMGCFWGPERLFWQKPGVYSTAVGYAGGTTSNPTYTEVCKDITGHSEVVLIVFDKDRISYKELLKIFWESHNPTQGMRQQSDVGSQYRSAIYADSEAHLELAIDSLNNYQIKLASAEKDEKITLKSRILGNITTEIKLLDKFYYAEDYHQQYLAKNPNGYCSMKGTGVTCAE
;
A
#
# COMPACT_ATOMS: atom_id res chain seq x y z
N MET A 1 -17.63 -11.34 1.33
CA MET A 1 -18.16 -10.05 0.79
C MET A 1 -17.65 -9.87 -0.63
N THR A 2 -18.51 -9.53 -1.58
CA THR A 2 -18.14 -9.34 -3.00
C THR A 2 -18.20 -7.89 -3.45
N ASP A 3 -18.96 -7.06 -2.70
CA ASP A 3 -19.22 -5.67 -3.05
C ASP A 3 -18.58 -4.72 -2.04
N HIS A 4 -17.97 -3.67 -2.55
CA HIS A 4 -17.32 -2.64 -1.76
C HIS A 4 -18.34 -1.85 -0.93
N PHE A 5 -18.17 -1.83 0.39
CA PHE A 5 -19.15 -1.26 1.33
C PHE A 5 -19.47 0.23 1.08
N VAL A 6 -18.51 1.00 0.53
CA VAL A 6 -18.66 2.44 0.34
C VAL A 6 -19.31 2.78 -1.00
N ASN A 7 -18.97 2.09 -2.08
CA ASN A 7 -19.37 2.47 -3.43
C ASN A 7 -20.16 1.39 -4.20
N GLY A 8 -20.31 0.19 -3.61
CA GLY A 8 -21.08 -0.91 -4.21
C GLY A 8 -20.44 -1.62 -5.40
N ASN A 9 -19.23 -1.23 -5.79
CA ASN A 9 -18.50 -1.88 -6.88
C ASN A 9 -17.94 -3.24 -6.45
N SER A 10 -17.75 -4.17 -7.40
CA SER A 10 -17.15 -5.47 -7.09
C SER A 10 -15.72 -5.32 -6.59
N ILE A 11 -15.38 -6.00 -5.50
CA ILE A 11 -14.00 -6.14 -5.01
C ILE A 11 -13.30 -7.40 -5.55
N VAL A 12 -14.04 -8.26 -6.26
CA VAL A 12 -13.51 -9.49 -6.87
C VAL A 12 -13.68 -9.46 -8.39
N PRO A 13 -12.79 -10.10 -9.17
CA PRO A 13 -12.92 -10.18 -10.61
C PRO A 13 -14.16 -11.03 -11.03
N PRO A 14 -14.68 -10.84 -12.26
CA PRO A 14 -14.12 -9.98 -13.30
C PRO A 14 -14.44 -8.50 -13.09
N TYR A 15 -13.44 -7.63 -13.32
CA TYR A 15 -13.63 -6.18 -13.29
C TYR A 15 -14.10 -5.64 -14.66
N PRO A 16 -14.68 -4.43 -14.72
CA PRO A 16 -15.01 -3.79 -15.99
C PRO A 16 -13.80 -3.66 -16.90
N LYS A 17 -14.04 -3.64 -18.22
CA LYS A 17 -12.96 -3.48 -19.22
C LYS A 17 -12.22 -2.16 -19.01
N GLY A 18 -10.91 -2.20 -19.10
CA GLY A 18 -10.03 -1.02 -18.93
C GLY A 18 -9.54 -0.81 -17.49
N MET A 19 -10.03 -1.60 -16.53
CA MET A 19 -9.48 -1.58 -15.18
C MET A 19 -8.12 -2.29 -15.12
N GLU A 20 -7.23 -1.73 -14.32
CA GLU A 20 -5.95 -2.32 -13.93
C GLU A 20 -5.91 -2.47 -12.39
N ILE A 21 -4.89 -3.16 -11.88
CA ILE A 21 -4.72 -3.35 -10.43
C ILE A 21 -3.37 -2.86 -9.95
N ALA A 22 -3.34 -2.40 -8.70
CA ALA A 22 -2.13 -2.16 -7.93
C ALA A 22 -2.25 -2.81 -6.55
N VAL A 23 -1.15 -3.35 -6.00
CA VAL A 23 -1.13 -4.00 -4.69
C VAL A 23 -0.02 -3.42 -3.84
N PHE A 24 -0.37 -2.76 -2.73
CA PHE A 24 0.55 -2.01 -1.89
C PHE A 24 0.46 -2.40 -0.41
N GLY A 25 1.63 -2.63 0.22
CA GLY A 25 1.80 -2.75 1.67
C GLY A 25 2.31 -1.42 2.25
N MET A 26 1.58 -0.85 3.20
CA MET A 26 1.87 0.47 3.78
C MET A 26 1.65 0.49 5.31
N GLY A 27 1.90 -0.64 5.97
CA GLY A 27 1.53 -0.87 7.37
C GLY A 27 0.15 -1.48 7.51
N CYS A 28 -0.52 -1.27 8.65
CA CYS A 28 -1.91 -1.71 8.84
C CYS A 28 -2.80 -1.27 7.68
N PHE A 29 -3.43 -2.21 6.99
CA PHE A 29 -4.10 -2.00 5.70
C PHE A 29 -5.39 -1.16 5.75
N TRP A 30 -5.95 -0.88 6.94
CA TRP A 30 -7.19 -0.09 7.06
C TRP A 30 -7.02 1.37 6.60
N GLY A 31 -5.88 1.98 6.96
CA GLY A 31 -5.56 3.36 6.56
C GLY A 31 -5.33 3.50 5.06
N PRO A 32 -4.43 2.71 4.46
CA PRO A 32 -4.21 2.65 3.02
C PRO A 32 -5.50 2.40 2.22
N GLU A 33 -6.34 1.46 2.65
CA GLU A 33 -7.59 1.19 1.96
C GLU A 33 -8.48 2.43 1.91
N ARG A 34 -8.66 3.12 3.07
CA ARG A 34 -9.41 4.39 3.13
C ARG A 34 -8.80 5.47 2.24
N LEU A 35 -7.49 5.58 2.20
CA LEU A 35 -6.79 6.56 1.37
C LEU A 35 -7.13 6.38 -0.11
N PHE A 36 -7.08 5.12 -0.61
CA PHE A 36 -7.25 4.85 -2.04
C PHE A 36 -8.70 4.88 -2.49
N TRP A 37 -9.67 4.36 -1.72
CA TRP A 37 -11.06 4.42 -2.17
C TRP A 37 -11.62 5.84 -2.31
N GLN A 38 -10.96 6.84 -1.72
CA GLN A 38 -11.33 8.25 -1.83
C GLN A 38 -10.75 8.92 -3.09
N LYS A 39 -9.90 8.23 -3.87
CA LYS A 39 -9.26 8.83 -5.04
C LYS A 39 -10.14 8.72 -6.28
N PRO A 40 -10.35 9.84 -7.00
CA PRO A 40 -11.01 9.80 -8.29
C PRO A 40 -10.28 8.85 -9.25
N GLY A 41 -11.01 7.98 -9.94
CA GLY A 41 -10.43 6.97 -10.84
C GLY A 41 -10.21 5.60 -10.18
N VAL A 42 -10.24 5.49 -8.84
CA VAL A 42 -10.28 4.19 -8.16
C VAL A 42 -11.70 3.63 -8.23
N TYR A 43 -11.82 2.44 -8.83
CA TYR A 43 -13.09 1.72 -8.99
C TYR A 43 -13.51 1.01 -7.71
N SER A 44 -12.59 0.23 -7.12
CA SER A 44 -12.81 -0.45 -5.84
C SER A 44 -11.49 -0.72 -5.14
N THR A 45 -11.55 -1.05 -3.85
CA THR A 45 -10.40 -1.51 -3.06
C THR A 45 -10.77 -2.77 -2.31
N ALA A 46 -9.76 -3.57 -1.97
CA ALA A 46 -9.89 -4.68 -1.05
C ALA A 46 -8.62 -4.80 -0.21
N VAL A 47 -8.75 -5.23 1.03
CA VAL A 47 -7.57 -5.57 1.84
C VAL A 47 -7.30 -7.06 1.82
N GLY A 48 -6.04 -7.44 2.00
CA GLY A 48 -5.62 -8.82 1.92
C GLY A 48 -4.16 -9.03 2.30
N TYR A 49 -3.65 -10.20 1.92
CA TYR A 49 -2.32 -10.68 2.24
C TYR A 49 -1.60 -11.07 0.96
N ALA A 50 -0.33 -10.66 0.82
CA ALA A 50 0.51 -11.00 -0.33
C ALA A 50 2.00 -11.09 0.06
N GLY A 51 2.80 -11.67 -0.82
CA GLY A 51 4.26 -11.69 -0.69
C GLY A 51 4.84 -12.78 0.19
N GLY A 52 4.02 -13.54 0.90
CA GLY A 52 4.42 -14.67 1.74
C GLY A 52 4.45 -16.02 1.01
N THR A 53 4.61 -17.09 1.78
CA THR A 53 4.81 -18.45 1.25
C THR A 53 3.66 -19.40 1.54
N THR A 54 2.77 -19.08 2.47
CA THR A 54 1.64 -19.95 2.85
C THR A 54 0.43 -19.69 1.94
N SER A 55 -0.33 -20.77 1.68
CA SER A 55 -1.60 -20.66 0.95
C SER A 55 -2.75 -20.34 1.91
N ASN A 56 -3.68 -19.47 1.48
CA ASN A 56 -4.89 -19.09 2.21
C ASN A 56 -4.61 -18.71 3.69
N PRO A 57 -3.71 -17.73 3.94
CA PRO A 57 -3.39 -17.33 5.30
C PRO A 57 -4.60 -16.71 5.99
N THR A 58 -4.71 -16.93 7.28
CA THR A 58 -5.66 -16.23 8.15
C THR A 58 -4.98 -15.04 8.82
N TYR A 59 -5.76 -14.04 9.25
CA TYR A 59 -5.25 -12.89 10.02
C TYR A 59 -4.41 -13.33 11.24
N THR A 60 -4.90 -14.32 11.97
CA THR A 60 -4.19 -14.83 13.14
C THR A 60 -2.81 -15.41 12.80
N GLU A 61 -2.67 -16.10 11.68
CA GLU A 61 -1.39 -16.65 11.22
C GLU A 61 -0.45 -15.55 10.75
N VAL A 62 -0.96 -14.55 10.02
CA VAL A 62 -0.19 -13.38 9.59
C VAL A 62 0.34 -12.62 10.79
N CYS A 63 -0.48 -12.38 11.82
CA CYS A 63 -0.06 -11.71 13.05
C CYS A 63 0.97 -12.49 13.88
N LYS A 64 1.07 -13.81 13.69
CA LYS A 64 2.11 -14.64 14.33
C LYS A 64 3.45 -14.63 13.60
N ASP A 65 3.55 -13.89 12.49
CA ASP A 65 4.78 -13.80 11.66
C ASP A 65 5.28 -15.14 11.09
N ILE A 66 4.35 -16.09 10.86
CA ILE A 66 4.68 -17.46 10.37
C ILE A 66 4.35 -17.65 8.89
N THR A 67 3.73 -16.68 8.24
CA THR A 67 3.26 -16.78 6.85
C THR A 67 4.16 -16.08 5.86
N GLY A 68 4.95 -15.09 6.32
CA GLY A 68 5.74 -14.20 5.48
C GLY A 68 4.92 -13.21 4.65
N HIS A 69 3.58 -13.23 4.76
CA HIS A 69 2.72 -12.27 4.05
C HIS A 69 2.78 -10.88 4.67
N SER A 70 2.64 -9.85 3.81
CA SER A 70 2.37 -8.47 4.19
C SER A 70 0.87 -8.20 4.16
N GLU A 71 0.38 -7.36 5.05
CA GLU A 71 -0.91 -6.71 4.91
C GLU A 71 -0.86 -5.74 3.73
N VAL A 72 -1.78 -5.89 2.79
CA VAL A 72 -1.78 -5.10 1.56
C VAL A 72 -3.17 -4.62 1.19
N VAL A 73 -3.22 -3.53 0.43
CA VAL A 73 -4.42 -3.05 -0.25
C VAL A 73 -4.31 -3.39 -1.75
N LEU A 74 -5.32 -4.07 -2.28
CA LEU A 74 -5.58 -4.21 -3.71
C LEU A 74 -6.41 -3.00 -4.15
N ILE A 75 -5.96 -2.32 -5.18
CA ILE A 75 -6.59 -1.14 -5.76
C ILE A 75 -6.97 -1.49 -7.21
N VAL A 76 -8.25 -1.45 -7.52
CA VAL A 76 -8.76 -1.58 -8.88
C VAL A 76 -9.00 -0.17 -9.40
N PHE A 77 -8.38 0.22 -10.50
CA PHE A 77 -8.41 1.59 -10.99
C PHE A 77 -8.62 1.68 -12.50
N ASP A 78 -9.27 2.76 -12.91
CA ASP A 78 -9.44 3.14 -14.31
C ASP A 78 -8.19 3.91 -14.77
N LYS A 79 -7.37 3.27 -15.60
CA LYS A 79 -6.10 3.83 -16.09
C LYS A 79 -6.25 5.10 -16.91
N ASP A 80 -7.46 5.35 -17.46
CA ASP A 80 -7.74 6.57 -18.22
C ASP A 80 -8.08 7.77 -17.30
N ARG A 81 -8.27 7.51 -15.99
CA ARG A 81 -8.64 8.51 -14.98
C ARG A 81 -7.58 8.73 -13.89
N ILE A 82 -6.82 7.70 -13.56
CA ILE A 82 -5.69 7.76 -12.62
C ILE A 82 -4.62 6.78 -13.10
N SER A 83 -3.39 7.23 -13.25
CA SER A 83 -2.28 6.40 -13.70
C SER A 83 -1.64 5.61 -12.55
N TYR A 84 -0.97 4.50 -12.88
CA TYR A 84 -0.16 3.75 -11.91
C TYR A 84 0.93 4.62 -11.28
N LYS A 85 1.50 5.59 -12.03
CA LYS A 85 2.49 6.55 -11.50
C LYS A 85 1.90 7.46 -10.42
N GLU A 86 0.65 7.91 -10.58
CA GLU A 86 -0.05 8.69 -9.56
C GLU A 86 -0.33 7.86 -8.32
N LEU A 87 -0.68 6.58 -8.47
CA LEU A 87 -0.84 5.66 -7.33
C LEU A 87 0.49 5.44 -6.60
N LEU A 88 1.61 5.29 -7.33
CA LEU A 88 2.96 5.21 -6.74
C LEU A 88 3.33 6.51 -6.00
N LYS A 89 2.99 7.69 -6.54
CA LYS A 89 3.19 8.97 -5.84
C LYS A 89 2.45 8.98 -4.50
N ILE A 90 1.18 8.59 -4.50
CA ILE A 90 0.37 8.50 -3.28
C ILE A 90 0.99 7.51 -2.28
N PHE A 91 1.46 6.36 -2.75
CA PHE A 91 2.15 5.36 -1.95
C PHE A 91 3.36 5.94 -1.22
N TRP A 92 4.29 6.57 -1.94
CA TRP A 92 5.52 7.12 -1.36
C TRP A 92 5.26 8.26 -0.37
N GLU A 93 4.28 9.12 -0.63
CA GLU A 93 3.99 10.29 0.19
C GLU A 93 3.17 9.98 1.46
N SER A 94 2.49 8.83 1.51
CA SER A 94 1.48 8.57 2.55
C SER A 94 1.96 7.68 3.70
N HIS A 95 3.14 7.05 3.60
CA HIS A 95 3.72 6.23 4.68
C HIS A 95 5.24 6.45 4.79
N ASN A 96 5.89 5.79 5.73
CA ASN A 96 7.35 5.83 5.84
C ASN A 96 7.95 4.54 5.23
N PRO A 97 8.59 4.60 4.04
CA PRO A 97 9.12 3.41 3.36
C PRO A 97 10.48 2.95 3.88
N THR A 98 11.02 3.54 4.97
CA THR A 98 12.38 3.29 5.45
C THR A 98 12.43 2.49 6.77
N GLN A 99 11.28 1.99 7.25
CA GLN A 99 11.20 1.41 8.60
C GLN A 99 11.42 -0.11 8.67
N GLY A 100 11.68 -0.78 7.55
CA GLY A 100 11.86 -2.24 7.53
C GLY A 100 10.57 -2.98 7.89
N MET A 101 10.68 -3.92 8.82
CA MET A 101 9.55 -4.77 9.25
C MET A 101 8.66 -4.06 10.28
N ARG A 102 8.26 -2.82 9.99
CA ARG A 102 7.33 -2.03 10.79
C ARG A 102 6.78 -0.84 10.02
N GLN A 103 5.69 -0.26 10.53
CA GLN A 103 5.19 1.04 10.12
C GLN A 103 4.69 1.81 11.34
N GLN A 104 5.33 2.93 11.69
CA GLN A 104 5.06 3.73 12.88
C GLN A 104 5.12 2.88 14.16
N SER A 105 4.02 2.75 14.91
CA SER A 105 3.91 1.93 16.12
C SER A 105 3.70 0.43 15.84
N ASP A 106 3.27 0.07 14.62
CA ASP A 106 2.97 -1.30 14.25
C ASP A 106 4.26 -2.04 13.89
N VAL A 107 4.62 -3.06 14.67
CA VAL A 107 5.86 -3.85 14.54
C VAL A 107 5.53 -5.25 14.09
N GLY A 108 6.19 -5.72 13.03
CA GLY A 108 6.03 -7.05 12.45
C GLY A 108 6.22 -7.03 10.94
N SER A 109 6.61 -8.18 10.34
CA SER A 109 6.86 -8.29 8.90
C SER A 109 5.62 -8.02 8.07
N GLN A 110 4.42 -8.24 8.63
CA GLN A 110 3.13 -7.94 7.99
C GLN A 110 2.93 -6.44 7.72
N TYR A 111 3.60 -5.57 8.45
CA TYR A 111 3.48 -4.11 8.32
C TYR A 111 4.58 -3.48 7.46
N ARG A 112 5.39 -4.30 6.78
CA ARG A 112 6.46 -3.80 5.91
C ARG A 112 5.91 -3.03 4.72
N SER A 113 6.69 -2.06 4.25
CA SER A 113 6.44 -1.38 2.98
C SER A 113 6.65 -2.35 1.82
N ALA A 114 5.67 -2.45 0.91
CA ALA A 114 5.76 -3.36 -0.22
C ALA A 114 4.96 -2.88 -1.45
N ILE A 115 5.47 -3.20 -2.64
CA ILE A 115 4.80 -3.06 -3.94
C ILE A 115 4.83 -4.41 -4.63
N TYR A 116 3.66 -4.97 -4.92
CA TYR A 116 3.52 -6.20 -5.69
C TYR A 116 2.89 -5.86 -7.04
N ALA A 117 3.73 -5.82 -8.07
CA ALA A 117 3.33 -5.43 -9.42
C ALA A 117 2.64 -6.59 -10.16
N ASP A 118 1.54 -6.32 -10.84
CA ASP A 118 0.79 -7.32 -11.63
C ASP A 118 1.39 -7.59 -13.00
N SER A 119 2.36 -6.77 -13.42
CA SER A 119 3.03 -6.86 -14.73
C SER A 119 4.47 -6.37 -14.64
N GLU A 120 5.31 -6.79 -15.60
CA GLU A 120 6.69 -6.29 -15.75
C GLU A 120 6.71 -4.77 -15.96
N ALA A 121 5.75 -4.21 -16.71
CA ALA A 121 5.67 -2.77 -16.92
C ALA A 121 5.43 -2.00 -15.61
N HIS A 122 4.53 -2.50 -14.74
CA HIS A 122 4.31 -1.92 -13.43
C HIS A 122 5.50 -2.14 -12.48
N LEU A 123 6.22 -3.27 -12.61
CA LEU A 123 7.43 -3.53 -11.85
C LEU A 123 8.53 -2.51 -12.19
N GLU A 124 8.79 -2.25 -13.47
CA GLU A 124 9.74 -1.23 -13.92
C GLU A 124 9.38 0.16 -13.40
N LEU A 125 8.11 0.56 -13.51
CA LEU A 125 7.63 1.84 -12.98
C LEU A 125 7.81 1.95 -11.46
N ALA A 126 7.60 0.87 -10.72
CA ALA A 126 7.79 0.83 -9.27
C ALA A 126 9.26 1.00 -8.90
N ILE A 127 10.19 0.31 -9.60
CA ILE A 127 11.64 0.43 -9.39
C ILE A 127 12.13 1.85 -9.72
N ASP A 128 11.71 2.42 -10.84
CA ASP A 128 12.05 3.80 -11.22
C ASP A 128 11.55 4.80 -10.19
N SER A 129 10.33 4.62 -9.70
CA SER A 129 9.74 5.49 -8.67
C SER A 129 10.47 5.40 -7.33
N LEU A 130 10.96 4.21 -6.94
CA LEU A 130 11.81 4.02 -5.76
C LEU A 130 13.09 4.83 -5.88
N ASN A 131 13.80 4.70 -7.00
CA ASN A 131 15.06 5.40 -7.24
C ASN A 131 14.87 6.93 -7.15
N ASN A 132 13.81 7.44 -7.78
CA ASN A 132 13.47 8.86 -7.76
C ASN A 132 13.13 9.33 -6.33
N TYR A 133 12.34 8.56 -5.58
CA TYR A 133 11.96 8.94 -4.22
C TYR A 133 13.12 8.84 -3.24
N GLN A 134 14.04 7.87 -3.39
CA GLN A 134 15.27 7.77 -2.59
C GLN A 134 16.16 9.03 -2.76
N ILE A 135 16.28 9.56 -3.98
CA ILE A 135 17.01 10.81 -4.23
C ILE A 135 16.34 11.98 -3.50
N LYS A 136 14.99 12.03 -3.49
CA LYS A 136 14.23 13.07 -2.77
C LYS A 136 14.43 12.98 -1.26
N LEU A 137 14.39 11.78 -0.69
CA LEU A 137 14.65 11.56 0.73
C LEU A 137 16.05 12.04 1.11
N ALA A 138 17.08 11.63 0.36
CA ALA A 138 18.45 12.04 0.61
C ALA A 138 18.68 13.56 0.46
N SER A 139 17.93 14.20 -0.42
CA SER A 139 17.98 15.66 -0.59
C SER A 139 17.27 16.38 0.57
N ALA A 140 16.16 15.83 1.03
CA ALA A 140 15.40 16.37 2.16
C ALA A 140 16.17 16.29 3.49
N GLU A 141 16.99 15.25 3.70
CA GLU A 141 17.85 15.10 4.88
C GLU A 141 18.91 16.23 5.00
N LYS A 142 19.29 16.84 3.87
CA LYS A 142 20.27 17.94 3.81
C LYS A 142 19.63 19.32 4.02
N ASP A 143 18.30 19.42 3.98
CA ASP A 143 17.60 20.69 4.15
C ASP A 143 17.39 20.99 5.64
N GLU A 144 18.05 22.03 6.17
CA GLU A 144 17.96 22.46 7.57
C GLU A 144 16.55 22.89 8.01
N LYS A 145 15.64 23.15 7.05
CA LYS A 145 14.24 23.54 7.33
C LYS A 145 13.32 22.34 7.62
N ILE A 146 13.79 21.12 7.35
CA ILE A 146 13.02 19.91 7.63
C ILE A 146 13.26 19.50 9.08
N THR A 147 12.19 19.37 9.85
CA THR A 147 12.20 19.11 11.30
C THR A 147 13.02 17.88 11.69
N LEU A 148 13.61 17.90 12.89
CA LEU A 148 14.50 16.87 13.47
C LEU A 148 13.98 15.42 13.33
N LYS A 149 12.66 15.21 13.19
CA LYS A 149 12.04 13.88 13.01
C LYS A 149 12.23 13.27 11.60
N SER A 150 12.45 14.10 10.57
CA SER A 150 12.73 13.66 9.20
C SER A 150 14.23 13.47 8.93
N ARG A 151 15.10 13.90 9.84
CA ARG A 151 16.57 13.79 9.70
C ARG A 151 17.14 12.37 9.86
N ILE A 152 16.32 11.36 10.13
CA ILE A 152 16.74 9.95 10.26
C ILE A 152 15.87 9.10 9.35
N LEU A 153 15.79 9.49 8.08
CA LEU A 153 15.19 8.64 7.04
C LEU A 153 16.33 7.84 6.42
N GLY A 154 16.42 6.57 6.76
CA GLY A 154 17.38 5.66 6.13
C GLY A 154 17.06 5.37 4.67
N ASN A 155 17.76 4.40 4.10
CA ASN A 155 17.43 3.89 2.77
C ASN A 155 16.01 3.30 2.75
N ILE A 156 15.35 3.40 1.60
CA ILE A 156 14.07 2.75 1.37
C ILE A 156 14.23 1.24 1.54
N THR A 157 13.33 0.63 2.29
CA THR A 157 13.28 -0.82 2.58
C THR A 157 12.09 -1.50 1.94
N THR A 158 11.38 -0.79 1.06
CA THR A 158 10.20 -1.31 0.36
C THR A 158 10.54 -2.55 -0.45
N GLU A 159 9.84 -3.65 -0.21
CA GLU A 159 9.91 -4.84 -1.03
C GLU A 159 9.20 -4.58 -2.36
N ILE A 160 9.88 -4.76 -3.49
CA ILE A 160 9.28 -4.61 -4.83
C ILE A 160 9.51 -5.89 -5.62
N LYS A 161 8.41 -6.55 -6.04
CA LYS A 161 8.45 -7.76 -6.85
C LYS A 161 7.15 -7.97 -7.63
N LEU A 162 7.14 -8.91 -8.55
CA LEU A 162 5.91 -9.35 -9.19
C LEU A 162 4.95 -9.95 -8.17
N LEU A 163 3.66 -9.68 -8.34
CA LEU A 163 2.59 -10.31 -7.58
C LEU A 163 2.47 -11.78 -7.98
N ASP A 164 2.72 -12.68 -7.03
CA ASP A 164 2.43 -14.09 -7.22
C ASP A 164 0.95 -14.35 -6.95
N LYS A 165 0.50 -14.05 -5.73
CA LYS A 165 -0.87 -14.28 -5.31
C LYS A 165 -1.35 -13.22 -4.32
N PHE A 166 -2.61 -12.84 -4.43
CA PHE A 166 -3.33 -12.03 -3.46
C PHE A 166 -4.40 -12.89 -2.77
N TYR A 167 -4.41 -12.87 -1.45
CA TYR A 167 -5.42 -13.53 -0.63
C TYR A 167 -6.26 -12.47 0.07
N TYR A 168 -7.58 -12.48 -0.17
CA TYR A 168 -8.50 -11.55 0.49
C TYR A 168 -8.49 -11.76 2.00
N ALA A 169 -8.39 -10.68 2.75
CA ALA A 169 -8.61 -10.71 4.19
C ALA A 169 -10.09 -10.92 4.50
N GLU A 170 -10.35 -11.29 5.73
CA GLU A 170 -11.69 -11.59 6.24
C GLU A 170 -12.66 -10.41 6.07
N ASP A 171 -13.93 -10.69 5.89
CA ASP A 171 -14.99 -9.71 5.57
C ASP A 171 -15.06 -8.52 6.55
N TYR A 172 -14.70 -8.73 7.81
CA TYR A 172 -14.71 -7.65 8.81
C TYR A 172 -13.58 -6.66 8.61
N HIS A 173 -12.51 -7.01 7.90
CA HIS A 173 -11.44 -6.10 7.55
C HIS A 173 -11.75 -5.23 6.32
N GLN A 174 -12.58 -5.71 5.40
CA GLN A 174 -12.91 -4.99 4.17
C GLN A 174 -13.64 -3.68 4.50
N GLN A 175 -13.09 -2.57 4.02
CA GLN A 175 -13.56 -1.20 4.28
C GLN A 175 -13.80 -0.94 5.79
N TYR A 176 -12.89 -1.43 6.63
CA TYR A 176 -13.00 -1.36 8.09
C TYR A 176 -13.29 0.05 8.60
N LEU A 177 -12.56 1.07 8.10
CA LEU A 177 -12.72 2.45 8.56
C LEU A 177 -14.00 3.14 8.05
N ALA A 178 -14.70 2.56 7.09
CA ALA A 178 -16.05 3.01 6.73
C ALA A 178 -17.10 2.42 7.68
N LYS A 179 -16.92 1.17 8.08
CA LYS A 179 -17.77 0.47 9.06
C LYS A 179 -17.50 0.96 10.50
N ASN A 180 -16.28 1.42 10.78
CA ASN A 180 -15.81 1.87 12.09
C ASN A 180 -15.11 3.24 11.97
N PRO A 181 -15.86 4.37 11.90
CA PRO A 181 -15.27 5.69 11.63
C PRO A 181 -14.23 6.16 12.63
N ASN A 182 -14.30 5.70 13.88
CA ASN A 182 -13.34 5.98 14.95
C ASN A 182 -12.26 4.89 15.09
N GLY A 183 -12.13 4.00 14.12
CA GLY A 183 -11.16 2.92 14.10
C GLY A 183 -9.71 3.41 14.02
N TYR A 184 -8.78 2.55 14.42
CA TYR A 184 -7.36 2.84 14.41
C TYR A 184 -6.82 3.14 13.00
N CYS A 185 -6.00 4.20 12.89
CA CYS A 185 -5.30 4.56 11.66
C CYS A 185 -3.94 5.15 12.01
N SER A 186 -2.87 4.43 11.69
CA SER A 186 -1.47 4.83 11.95
C SER A 186 -0.80 5.53 10.76
N MET A 187 -1.53 5.79 9.67
CA MET A 187 -0.94 6.36 8.46
C MET A 187 -0.29 7.71 8.68
N LYS A 188 1.00 7.80 8.34
CA LYS A 188 1.76 9.04 8.37
C LYS A 188 2.94 8.96 7.41
N GLY A 189 2.98 9.86 6.45
CA GLY A 189 4.09 10.02 5.52
C GLY A 189 5.33 10.66 6.17
N THR A 190 6.43 10.67 5.41
CA THR A 190 7.70 11.28 5.80
C THR A 190 7.68 12.80 5.74
N GLY A 191 6.71 13.39 5.04
CA GLY A 191 6.65 14.81 4.72
C GLY A 191 7.44 15.19 3.46
N VAL A 192 8.13 14.23 2.83
CA VAL A 192 8.81 14.42 1.54
C VAL A 192 7.83 14.13 0.42
N THR A 193 7.76 15.03 -0.57
CA THR A 193 6.88 14.90 -1.72
C THR A 193 7.65 14.47 -2.98
N CYS A 194 6.98 13.70 -3.85
CA CYS A 194 7.44 13.49 -5.20
C CYS A 194 7.32 14.81 -5.97
N ALA A 195 8.38 15.27 -6.65
CA ALA A 195 8.22 16.37 -7.60
C ALA A 195 7.37 15.89 -8.79
N GLU A 196 6.64 16.80 -9.39
CA GLU A 196 5.96 16.58 -10.68
C GLU A 196 6.98 16.36 -11.80
#